data_c1fa890d4436f16f69271a166ade2983
#
_entry.id   c1fa890d4436f16f69271a166ade2983
#
_cell.length_a   1.000
_cell.length_b   1.000
_cell.length_c   1.000
_cell.angle_alpha   90.00
_cell.angle_beta   90.00
_cell.angle_gamma   90.00
#
_symmetry.space_group_name_H-M   'P 1'
#
loop_
_entity.id
_entity.type
_entity.pdbx_description
1 polymer ?
#
loop_
_entity_poly.entity_id
_entity_poly.type
_entity_poly.pdbx_seq_one_letter_code
_entity_poly.pdbx_strand_id
1 'polypeptide(L)'
;MSYHIYGIGNALVDQEFEIDDAFFTKAGIEKGMMTLIDEQQLASMLDTLNSGYGLKKRACGGSAANTIIGASYFGAKTFYTCNVASDETGDFYVADLKAAGVDTNMDGARDEGVTGKCLVMVTPDAERTMNTYLGITSNLEEKHIHEDALAASEYVYIEGYLVTSDTSRSAAIKVRELAHKHNVKVAMTFSDPAMVQFFKEGVQEMVGDGVDLLFCNEQEAKLFADTDDLETAIEAIKKVANTFAITLGPKGALAWDGDTLHEIAPNSVTAVDSNGAGDMFAGAFLYAITHGYDFAAAGRLASAASAQVVSQFGPRLEAEQHAPLKDVLFSPNKMVCSCCNLNKSALVTRIINLSWGSIFRSANGGRITFPLRCNSKTSTSNRLCNLLFLTDCPTNSEVEGIVISVK
;
A
#
# COMPACT_ATOMS: atom_id res chain seq x y z
N MET A 1 13.45 8.78 19.71
CA MET A 1 13.59 8.39 18.30
C MET A 1 12.38 8.95 17.58
N SER A 2 12.50 9.45 16.38
CA SER A 2 11.34 9.91 15.59
C SER A 2 10.90 8.80 14.65
N TYR A 3 9.60 8.59 14.54
CA TYR A 3 8.98 7.68 13.56
C TYR A 3 8.39 8.46 12.39
N HIS A 4 8.35 7.86 11.23
CA HIS A 4 7.59 8.38 10.10
C HIS A 4 6.10 8.04 10.24
N ILE A 5 5.80 6.81 10.71
CA ILE A 5 4.43 6.32 10.80
C ILE A 5 4.24 5.53 12.09
N TYR A 6 3.18 5.88 12.83
CA TYR A 6 2.63 5.11 13.93
C TYR A 6 1.33 4.45 13.49
N GLY A 7 1.27 3.13 13.43
CA GLY A 7 0.07 2.40 13.03
C GLY A 7 -0.73 1.89 14.23
N ILE A 8 -2.04 1.83 14.08
CA ILE A 8 -2.95 1.13 14.98
C ILE A 8 -3.93 0.28 14.19
N GLY A 9 -4.06 -1.00 14.54
CA GLY A 9 -4.95 -1.92 13.83
C GLY A 9 -5.03 -3.29 14.49
N ASN A 10 -5.80 -4.17 13.86
CA ASN A 10 -5.96 -5.53 14.29
C ASN A 10 -4.68 -6.35 14.07
N ALA A 11 -4.43 -7.27 14.98
CA ALA A 11 -3.34 -8.24 14.91
C ALA A 11 -3.91 -9.63 14.63
N LEU A 12 -3.72 -10.12 13.43
CA LEU A 12 -4.17 -11.42 12.98
C LEU A 12 -2.98 -12.22 12.45
N VAL A 13 -2.94 -13.52 12.71
CA VAL A 13 -2.00 -14.39 12.01
C VAL A 13 -2.75 -15.10 10.88
N ASP A 14 -2.37 -14.78 9.65
CA ASP A 14 -2.90 -15.44 8.47
C ASP A 14 -2.32 -16.85 8.37
N GLN A 15 -3.19 -17.82 8.22
CA GLN A 15 -2.87 -19.23 8.02
C GLN A 15 -3.47 -19.66 6.67
N GLU A 16 -2.62 -19.88 5.69
CA GLU A 16 -3.01 -20.16 4.31
C GLU A 16 -3.06 -21.66 4.04
N PHE A 17 -4.17 -22.08 3.43
CA PHE A 17 -4.44 -23.45 3.03
C PHE A 17 -4.87 -23.50 1.57
N GLU A 18 -4.27 -24.38 0.78
CA GLU A 18 -4.76 -24.73 -0.55
C GLU A 18 -5.82 -25.81 -0.42
N ILE A 19 -7.04 -25.53 -0.86
CA ILE A 19 -8.19 -26.42 -0.72
C ILE A 19 -8.91 -26.61 -2.05
N ASP A 20 -9.83 -27.58 -2.10
CA ASP A 20 -10.75 -27.77 -3.22
C ASP A 20 -12.14 -27.23 -2.91
N ASP A 21 -12.98 -27.05 -3.95
CA ASP A 21 -14.35 -26.58 -3.80
C ASP A 21 -15.25 -27.50 -2.97
N ALA A 22 -14.89 -28.81 -2.88
CA ALA A 22 -15.66 -29.78 -2.09
C ALA A 22 -15.59 -29.49 -0.59
N PHE A 23 -14.49 -28.87 -0.12
CA PHE A 23 -14.36 -28.43 1.26
C PHE A 23 -15.48 -27.47 1.66
N PHE A 24 -15.73 -26.44 0.85
CA PHE A 24 -16.75 -25.41 1.14
C PHE A 24 -18.15 -26.00 1.25
N THR A 25 -18.51 -26.88 0.30
CA THR A 25 -19.81 -27.59 0.33
C THR A 25 -19.96 -28.40 1.61
N LYS A 26 -18.91 -29.13 2.03
CA LYS A 26 -18.92 -29.95 3.24
C LYS A 26 -18.95 -29.13 4.52
N ALA A 27 -18.23 -28.01 4.55
CA ALA A 27 -18.14 -27.11 5.70
C ALA A 27 -19.31 -26.12 5.80
N GLY A 28 -20.16 -25.99 4.76
CA GLY A 28 -21.24 -25.03 4.72
C GLY A 28 -20.76 -23.58 4.68
N ILE A 29 -19.60 -23.34 4.04
CA ILE A 29 -18.96 -22.02 3.93
C ILE A 29 -19.24 -21.45 2.55
N GLU A 30 -19.58 -20.17 2.50
CA GLU A 30 -19.74 -19.43 1.23
C GLU A 30 -18.36 -19.02 0.69
N LYS A 31 -18.05 -19.49 -0.52
CA LYS A 31 -16.78 -19.21 -1.19
C LYS A 31 -16.67 -17.72 -1.55
N GLY A 32 -15.46 -17.17 -1.44
CA GLY A 32 -15.15 -15.81 -1.84
C GLY A 32 -15.50 -14.73 -0.80
N MET A 33 -15.99 -15.14 0.37
CA MET A 33 -16.41 -14.21 1.42
C MET A 33 -15.46 -14.21 2.62
N MET A 34 -15.39 -13.04 3.30
CA MET A 34 -14.81 -12.95 4.64
C MET A 34 -15.92 -13.11 5.66
N THR A 35 -15.74 -14.05 6.57
CA THR A 35 -16.72 -14.36 7.64
C THR A 35 -16.04 -14.32 8.99
N LEU A 36 -16.64 -13.64 9.96
CA LEU A 36 -16.20 -13.72 11.36
C LEU A 36 -16.69 -15.04 11.97
N ILE A 37 -15.81 -15.72 12.66
CA ILE A 37 -16.08 -16.98 13.35
C ILE A 37 -15.71 -16.90 14.83
N ASP A 38 -16.31 -17.76 15.63
CA ASP A 38 -15.96 -17.91 17.04
C ASP A 38 -14.77 -18.86 17.26
N GLU A 39 -14.32 -18.98 18.51
CA GLU A 39 -13.17 -19.82 18.88
C GLU A 39 -13.43 -21.31 18.63
N GLN A 40 -14.67 -21.78 18.85
CA GLN A 40 -15.02 -23.17 18.64
C GLN A 40 -15.03 -23.52 17.15
N GLN A 41 -15.57 -22.63 16.34
CA GLN A 41 -15.53 -22.76 14.88
C GLN A 41 -14.09 -22.74 14.35
N LEU A 42 -13.24 -21.81 14.85
CA LEU A 42 -11.82 -21.78 14.52
C LEU A 42 -11.14 -23.11 14.82
N ALA A 43 -11.31 -23.65 16.03
CA ALA A 43 -10.70 -24.91 16.43
C ALA A 43 -11.12 -26.08 15.54
N SER A 44 -12.42 -26.21 15.25
CA SER A 44 -12.98 -27.25 14.38
C SER A 44 -12.46 -27.14 12.93
N MET A 45 -12.38 -25.92 12.40
CA MET A 45 -11.87 -25.68 11.05
C MET A 45 -10.38 -25.98 10.96
N LEU A 46 -9.58 -25.54 11.94
CA LEU A 46 -8.14 -25.81 11.99
C LEU A 46 -7.84 -27.31 12.03
N ASP A 47 -8.58 -28.07 12.83
CA ASP A 47 -8.42 -29.55 12.89
C ASP A 47 -8.68 -30.18 11.51
N THR A 48 -9.75 -29.77 10.86
CA THR A 48 -10.11 -30.25 9.52
C THR A 48 -9.08 -29.86 8.45
N LEU A 49 -8.65 -28.59 8.44
CA LEU A 49 -7.70 -28.07 7.47
C LEU A 49 -6.31 -28.69 7.63
N ASN A 50 -5.82 -28.78 8.86
CA ASN A 50 -4.52 -29.39 9.14
C ASN A 50 -4.49 -30.88 8.80
N SER A 51 -5.57 -31.60 9.08
CA SER A 51 -5.66 -33.05 8.82
C SER A 51 -5.82 -33.38 7.33
N GLY A 52 -6.55 -32.51 6.57
CA GLY A 52 -6.90 -32.78 5.18
C GLY A 52 -5.98 -32.13 4.16
N TYR A 53 -5.50 -30.91 4.41
CA TYR A 53 -4.82 -30.08 3.41
C TYR A 53 -3.41 -29.63 3.81
N GLY A 54 -3.17 -29.43 5.11
CA GLY A 54 -1.90 -28.96 5.64
C GLY A 54 -1.65 -27.46 5.43
N LEU A 55 -1.05 -26.86 6.44
CA LEU A 55 -0.68 -25.43 6.42
C LEU A 55 0.39 -25.15 5.36
N LYS A 56 0.17 -24.19 4.48
CA LYS A 56 1.11 -23.77 3.43
C LYS A 56 1.98 -22.59 3.83
N LYS A 57 1.36 -21.56 4.40
CA LYS A 57 2.05 -20.33 4.78
C LYS A 57 1.44 -19.78 6.07
N ARG A 58 2.28 -19.12 6.86
CA ARG A 58 1.90 -18.36 8.04
C ARG A 58 2.61 -17.02 8.01
N ALA A 59 1.87 -15.94 8.26
CA ALA A 59 2.42 -14.60 8.29
C ALA A 59 1.62 -13.71 9.24
N CYS A 60 2.23 -12.63 9.73
CA CYS A 60 1.46 -11.54 10.32
C CYS A 60 0.46 -11.04 9.29
N GLY A 61 -0.80 -10.92 9.70
CA GLY A 61 -1.89 -10.34 8.94
C GLY A 61 -2.44 -9.12 9.67
N GLY A 62 -3.55 -8.61 9.14
CA GLY A 62 -4.14 -7.34 9.51
C GLY A 62 -3.76 -6.25 8.52
N SER A 63 -4.77 -5.49 8.07
CA SER A 63 -4.61 -4.48 7.02
C SER A 63 -3.55 -3.43 7.40
N ALA A 64 -3.65 -2.86 8.61
CA ALA A 64 -2.66 -1.88 9.06
C ALA A 64 -1.27 -2.50 9.24
N ALA A 65 -1.15 -3.73 9.72
CA ALA A 65 0.15 -4.41 9.83
C ALA A 65 0.81 -4.57 8.46
N ASN A 66 0.07 -4.98 7.43
CA ASN A 66 0.57 -5.07 6.06
C ASN A 66 1.07 -3.71 5.55
N THR A 67 0.29 -2.64 5.80
CA THR A 67 0.65 -1.25 5.44
C THR A 67 1.96 -0.82 6.13
N ILE A 68 2.06 -1.03 7.43
CA ILE A 68 3.20 -0.62 8.26
C ILE A 68 4.47 -1.41 7.90
N ILE A 69 4.35 -2.73 7.70
CA ILE A 69 5.45 -3.59 7.27
C ILE A 69 5.91 -3.18 5.86
N GLY A 70 4.98 -2.95 4.93
CA GLY A 70 5.32 -2.47 3.59
C GLY A 70 6.07 -1.14 3.62
N ALA A 71 5.62 -0.18 4.41
CA ALA A 71 6.33 1.10 4.61
C ALA A 71 7.72 0.90 5.23
N SER A 72 7.86 -0.02 6.21
CA SER A 72 9.15 -0.37 6.83
C SER A 72 10.12 -0.95 5.81
N TYR A 73 9.69 -1.88 4.98
CA TYR A 73 10.51 -2.47 3.91
C TYR A 73 10.94 -1.46 2.84
N PHE A 74 10.14 -0.41 2.60
CA PHE A 74 10.59 0.74 1.82
C PHE A 74 11.63 1.60 2.54
N GLY A 75 11.77 1.50 3.85
CA GLY A 75 12.77 2.20 4.66
C GLY A 75 12.18 3.25 5.60
N ALA A 76 10.87 3.30 5.80
CA ALA A 76 10.27 4.12 6.84
C ALA A 76 10.59 3.57 8.23
N LYS A 77 10.76 4.46 9.21
CA LYS A 77 10.77 4.08 10.63
C LYS A 77 9.33 4.02 11.11
N THR A 78 8.92 2.86 11.58
CA THR A 78 7.52 2.60 11.89
C THR A 78 7.36 2.05 13.29
N PHE A 79 6.23 2.37 13.90
CA PHE A 79 5.77 1.80 15.17
C PHE A 79 4.37 1.22 14.96
N TYR A 80 4.06 0.08 15.55
CA TYR A 80 2.74 -0.53 15.43
C TYR A 80 2.14 -0.90 16.77
N THR A 81 0.96 -0.36 17.04
CA THR A 81 0.13 -0.68 18.20
C THR A 81 -0.98 -1.64 17.80
N CYS A 82 -1.02 -2.76 18.47
CA CYS A 82 -2.03 -3.80 18.32
C CYS A 82 -2.23 -4.54 19.65
N ASN A 83 -3.09 -5.54 19.66
CA ASN A 83 -3.28 -6.42 20.83
C ASN A 83 -3.12 -7.89 20.43
N VAL A 84 -2.13 -8.57 21.00
CA VAL A 84 -1.87 -10.01 20.86
C VAL A 84 -1.72 -10.67 22.22
N ALA A 85 -2.14 -11.93 22.33
CA ALA A 85 -2.09 -12.68 23.57
C ALA A 85 -0.67 -13.13 23.95
N SER A 86 -0.52 -13.54 25.21
CA SER A 86 0.65 -14.27 25.71
C SER A 86 0.57 -15.75 25.28
N ASP A 87 0.40 -15.99 23.97
CA ASP A 87 0.36 -17.33 23.37
C ASP A 87 1.42 -17.46 22.25
N GLU A 88 1.63 -18.68 21.75
CA GLU A 88 2.59 -18.97 20.68
C GLU A 88 2.32 -18.14 19.41
N THR A 89 1.05 -17.93 19.11
CA THR A 89 0.63 -17.14 17.94
C THR A 89 1.01 -15.68 18.11
N GLY A 90 0.84 -15.11 19.31
CA GLY A 90 1.28 -13.76 19.65
C GLY A 90 2.80 -13.61 19.65
N ASP A 91 3.55 -14.63 20.12
CA ASP A 91 5.01 -14.65 20.02
C ASP A 91 5.48 -14.62 18.58
N PHE A 92 4.85 -15.42 17.72
CA PHE A 92 5.11 -15.41 16.28
C PHE A 92 4.85 -14.02 15.67
N TYR A 93 3.69 -13.41 16.02
CA TYR A 93 3.30 -12.10 15.50
C TYR A 93 4.33 -11.01 15.84
N VAL A 94 4.73 -10.94 17.11
CA VAL A 94 5.74 -9.96 17.56
C VAL A 94 7.10 -10.19 16.89
N ALA A 95 7.51 -11.46 16.74
CA ALA A 95 8.75 -11.80 16.09
C ALA A 95 8.77 -11.39 14.60
N ASP A 96 7.65 -11.59 13.88
CA ASP A 96 7.51 -11.22 12.47
C ASP A 96 7.53 -9.70 12.27
N LEU A 97 6.83 -8.92 13.13
CA LEU A 97 6.89 -7.46 13.12
C LEU A 97 8.33 -6.95 13.30
N LYS A 98 9.06 -7.50 14.28
CA LYS A 98 10.45 -7.12 14.54
C LYS A 98 11.37 -7.48 13.38
N ALA A 99 11.20 -8.66 12.80
CA ALA A 99 11.95 -9.07 11.63
C ALA A 99 11.74 -8.14 10.45
N ALA A 100 10.55 -7.54 10.35
CA ALA A 100 10.22 -6.51 9.37
C ALA A 100 10.75 -5.11 9.74
N GLY A 101 11.42 -4.93 10.88
CA GLY A 101 11.95 -3.64 11.33
C GLY A 101 10.91 -2.69 11.90
N VAL A 102 9.76 -3.22 12.32
CA VAL A 102 8.66 -2.45 12.95
C VAL A 102 8.83 -2.47 14.47
N ASP A 103 8.89 -1.31 15.08
CA ASP A 103 8.91 -1.20 16.55
C ASP A 103 7.47 -1.40 17.10
N THR A 104 7.39 -1.98 18.29
CA THR A 104 6.11 -2.23 18.98
C THR A 104 6.31 -2.24 20.50
N ASN A 105 5.23 -2.01 21.25
CA ASN A 105 5.22 -2.14 22.70
C ASN A 105 4.81 -3.55 23.19
N MET A 106 4.69 -4.53 22.29
CA MET A 106 4.25 -5.90 22.62
C MET A 106 5.38 -6.80 23.16
N ASP A 107 6.53 -6.25 23.50
CA ASP A 107 7.68 -6.98 24.07
C ASP A 107 7.55 -7.31 25.56
N GLY A 108 6.66 -6.60 26.24
CA GLY A 108 6.40 -6.76 27.65
C GLY A 108 5.33 -7.82 27.97
N ALA A 109 4.74 -7.67 29.14
CA ALA A 109 3.58 -8.47 29.51
C ALA A 109 2.40 -8.16 28.57
N ARG A 110 1.83 -9.19 28.00
CA ARG A 110 0.64 -9.16 27.14
C ARG A 110 -0.55 -9.76 27.86
N ASP A 111 -1.74 -9.38 27.41
CA ASP A 111 -2.97 -9.94 27.97
C ASP A 111 -3.07 -11.46 27.73
N GLU A 112 -3.70 -12.18 28.66
CA GLU A 112 -4.06 -13.57 28.44
C GLU A 112 -5.23 -13.68 27.46
N GLY A 113 -5.25 -14.75 26.69
CA GLY A 113 -6.31 -14.99 25.69
C GLY A 113 -5.79 -15.75 24.49
N VAL A 114 -6.49 -15.62 23.38
CA VAL A 114 -6.11 -16.24 22.09
C VAL A 114 -5.86 -15.14 21.08
N THR A 115 -4.67 -15.13 20.51
CA THR A 115 -4.32 -14.22 19.41
C THR A 115 -5.18 -14.48 18.18
N GLY A 116 -5.63 -13.41 17.54
CA GLY A 116 -6.48 -13.48 16.36
C GLY A 116 -5.84 -14.25 15.21
N LYS A 117 -6.66 -14.96 14.45
CA LYS A 117 -6.25 -15.79 13.31
C LYS A 117 -7.20 -15.60 12.13
N CYS A 118 -6.65 -15.54 10.94
CA CYS A 118 -7.41 -15.59 9.71
C CYS A 118 -7.07 -16.89 8.97
N LEU A 119 -8.06 -17.76 8.76
CA LEU A 119 -7.93 -18.94 7.93
C LEU A 119 -8.17 -18.51 6.48
N VAL A 120 -7.12 -18.48 5.69
CA VAL A 120 -7.15 -18.09 4.28
C VAL A 120 -7.17 -19.35 3.44
N MET A 121 -8.31 -19.64 2.84
CA MET A 121 -8.54 -20.81 2.01
C MET A 121 -8.50 -20.41 0.54
N VAL A 122 -7.53 -20.96 -0.20
CA VAL A 122 -7.29 -20.67 -1.61
C VAL A 122 -7.66 -21.86 -2.46
N THR A 123 -8.54 -21.65 -3.43
CA THR A 123 -8.94 -22.67 -4.42
C THR A 123 -8.09 -22.56 -5.70
N PRO A 124 -8.09 -23.63 -6.57
CA PRO A 124 -7.29 -23.64 -7.81
C PRO A 124 -7.58 -22.52 -8.81
N ASP A 125 -8.76 -21.90 -8.72
CA ASP A 125 -9.13 -20.71 -9.50
C ASP A 125 -8.61 -19.40 -8.90
N ALA A 126 -7.75 -19.51 -7.87
CA ALA A 126 -7.15 -18.42 -7.11
C ALA A 126 -8.15 -17.56 -6.31
N GLU A 127 -9.39 -18.06 -6.10
CA GLU A 127 -10.34 -17.39 -5.23
C GLU A 127 -10.02 -17.64 -3.77
N ARG A 128 -10.16 -16.60 -2.94
CA ARG A 128 -9.89 -16.64 -1.51
C ARG A 128 -11.17 -16.57 -0.70
N THR A 129 -11.23 -17.42 0.31
CA THR A 129 -12.27 -17.39 1.33
C THR A 129 -11.61 -17.25 2.68
N MET A 130 -12.04 -16.28 3.46
CA MET A 130 -11.44 -15.96 4.74
C MET A 130 -12.42 -16.22 5.89
N ASN A 131 -11.97 -16.97 6.89
CA ASN A 131 -12.69 -17.15 8.14
C ASN A 131 -11.85 -16.61 9.28
N THR A 132 -12.28 -15.50 9.88
CA THR A 132 -11.50 -14.70 10.81
C THR A 132 -12.04 -14.82 12.22
N TYR A 133 -11.20 -15.29 13.13
CA TYR A 133 -11.39 -15.20 14.55
C TYR A 133 -10.55 -14.04 15.09
N LEU A 134 -11.22 -13.00 15.60
CA LEU A 134 -10.53 -11.80 16.07
C LEU A 134 -9.71 -12.04 17.35
N GLY A 135 -10.15 -12.99 18.22
CA GLY A 135 -9.49 -13.21 19.49
C GLY A 135 -9.40 -11.92 20.32
N ILE A 136 -8.29 -11.76 21.02
CA ILE A 136 -8.12 -10.56 21.88
C ILE A 136 -7.82 -9.28 21.09
N THR A 137 -7.59 -9.34 19.77
CA THR A 137 -7.42 -8.10 19.01
C THR A 137 -8.68 -7.23 19.04
N SER A 138 -9.88 -7.86 19.18
CA SER A 138 -11.13 -7.13 19.38
C SER A 138 -11.18 -6.32 20.69
N ASN A 139 -10.28 -6.61 21.63
CA ASN A 139 -10.12 -5.92 22.89
C ASN A 139 -8.95 -4.92 22.87
N LEU A 140 -8.61 -4.41 21.70
CA LEU A 140 -7.66 -3.31 21.60
C LEU A 140 -8.25 -2.07 22.26
N GLU A 141 -7.59 -1.57 23.30
CA GLU A 141 -8.06 -0.52 24.19
C GLU A 141 -7.07 0.65 24.23
N GLU A 142 -7.49 1.77 24.81
CA GLU A 142 -6.64 2.95 25.01
C GLU A 142 -5.35 2.65 25.79
N LYS A 143 -5.37 1.67 26.71
CA LYS A 143 -4.19 1.25 27.50
C LYS A 143 -3.04 0.72 26.62
N HIS A 144 -3.34 0.25 25.41
CA HIS A 144 -2.35 -0.27 24.46
C HIS A 144 -1.66 0.84 23.65
N ILE A 145 -2.18 2.07 23.69
CA ILE A 145 -1.62 3.19 22.95
C ILE A 145 -0.28 3.60 23.59
N HIS A 146 0.76 3.67 22.80
CA HIS A 146 2.06 4.16 23.21
C HIS A 146 2.20 5.65 22.86
N GLU A 147 1.72 6.54 23.74
CA GLU A 147 1.62 7.98 23.47
C GLU A 147 2.96 8.62 23.09
N ASP A 148 4.09 8.22 23.71
CA ASP A 148 5.41 8.78 23.40
C ASP A 148 5.86 8.45 21.97
N ALA A 149 5.59 7.22 21.48
CA ALA A 149 5.90 6.84 20.10
C ALA A 149 4.98 7.57 19.11
N LEU A 150 3.69 7.70 19.45
CA LEU A 150 2.73 8.47 18.67
C LEU A 150 3.17 9.93 18.54
N ALA A 151 3.47 10.60 19.68
CA ALA A 151 3.91 12.00 19.71
C ALA A 151 5.23 12.24 18.95
N ALA A 152 6.05 11.19 18.80
CA ALA A 152 7.31 11.24 18.05
C ALA A 152 7.16 10.87 16.56
N SER A 153 5.93 10.74 16.05
CA SER A 153 5.63 10.32 14.68
C SER A 153 5.22 11.49 13.79
N GLU A 154 5.41 11.35 12.47
CA GLU A 154 4.91 12.32 11.48
C GLU A 154 3.44 12.07 11.14
N TYR A 155 3.06 10.80 11.03
CA TYR A 155 1.69 10.34 10.78
C TYR A 155 1.29 9.25 11.77
N VAL A 156 0.04 9.29 12.23
CA VAL A 156 -0.65 8.09 12.70
C VAL A 156 -1.43 7.48 11.54
N TYR A 157 -1.49 6.15 11.46
CA TYR A 157 -2.29 5.41 10.48
C TYR A 157 -3.31 4.53 11.18
N ILE A 158 -4.59 4.78 10.93
CA ILE A 158 -5.73 4.15 11.61
C ILE A 158 -6.43 3.19 10.65
N GLU A 159 -6.59 1.93 11.06
CA GLU A 159 -7.29 0.89 10.33
C GLU A 159 -8.80 1.02 10.45
N GLY A 160 -9.53 0.99 9.33
CA GLY A 160 -11.00 1.06 9.33
C GLY A 160 -11.69 -0.14 9.98
N TYR A 161 -11.09 -1.33 9.93
CA TYR A 161 -11.65 -2.51 10.60
C TYR A 161 -11.79 -2.38 12.12
N LEU A 162 -11.14 -1.41 12.77
CA LEU A 162 -11.31 -1.14 14.19
C LEU A 162 -12.74 -0.72 14.56
N VAL A 163 -13.54 -0.34 13.58
CA VAL A 163 -14.96 -0.01 13.75
C VAL A 163 -15.81 -1.18 14.25
N THR A 164 -15.37 -2.41 14.04
CA THR A 164 -16.13 -3.65 14.35
C THR A 164 -16.23 -3.96 15.86
N SER A 165 -15.43 -3.31 16.69
CA SER A 165 -15.46 -3.45 18.16
C SER A 165 -15.55 -2.09 18.81
N ASP A 166 -16.39 -1.96 19.83
CA ASP A 166 -16.57 -0.68 20.56
C ASP A 166 -15.28 -0.22 21.24
N THR A 167 -14.51 -1.16 21.81
CA THR A 167 -13.23 -0.85 22.47
C THR A 167 -12.17 -0.42 21.45
N SER A 168 -12.06 -1.13 20.33
CA SER A 168 -11.10 -0.81 19.28
C SER A 168 -11.45 0.50 18.57
N ARG A 169 -12.76 0.76 18.35
CA ARG A 169 -13.23 2.05 17.83
C ARG A 169 -12.88 3.20 18.79
N SER A 170 -13.10 3.03 20.09
CA SER A 170 -12.70 4.02 21.09
C SER A 170 -11.19 4.27 21.09
N ALA A 171 -10.37 3.22 20.97
CA ALA A 171 -8.92 3.35 20.85
C ALA A 171 -8.50 4.11 19.57
N ALA A 172 -9.15 3.85 18.44
CA ALA A 172 -8.90 4.57 17.18
C ALA A 172 -9.22 6.06 17.31
N ILE A 173 -10.37 6.41 17.92
CA ILE A 173 -10.77 7.79 18.20
C ILE A 173 -9.73 8.45 19.11
N LYS A 174 -9.29 7.74 20.16
CA LYS A 174 -8.29 8.23 21.11
C LYS A 174 -6.94 8.51 20.42
N VAL A 175 -6.50 7.63 19.51
CA VAL A 175 -5.27 7.86 18.71
C VAL A 175 -5.40 9.13 17.87
N ARG A 176 -6.55 9.38 17.22
CA ARG A 176 -6.79 10.62 16.49
C ARG A 176 -6.71 11.85 17.41
N GLU A 177 -7.35 11.82 18.58
CA GLU A 177 -7.32 12.91 19.56
C GLU A 177 -5.89 13.20 20.05
N LEU A 178 -5.12 12.15 20.36
CA LEU A 178 -3.73 12.27 20.77
C LEU A 178 -2.85 12.82 19.64
N ALA A 179 -3.08 12.38 18.41
CA ALA A 179 -2.38 12.91 17.24
C ALA A 179 -2.61 14.42 17.10
N HIS A 180 -3.85 14.88 17.19
CA HIS A 180 -4.17 16.32 17.19
C HIS A 180 -3.51 17.06 18.34
N LYS A 181 -3.54 16.51 19.55
CA LYS A 181 -2.88 17.08 20.76
C LYS A 181 -1.37 17.29 20.53
N HIS A 182 -0.72 16.38 19.83
CA HIS A 182 0.73 16.39 19.58
C HIS A 182 1.12 16.97 18.21
N ASN A 183 0.17 17.51 17.43
CA ASN A 183 0.37 18.00 16.07
C ASN A 183 0.95 16.93 15.12
N VAL A 184 0.53 15.69 15.29
CA VAL A 184 0.82 14.56 14.40
C VAL A 184 -0.32 14.44 13.39
N LYS A 185 -0.01 14.23 12.13
CA LYS A 185 -1.01 14.09 11.08
C LYS A 185 -1.74 12.76 11.17
N VAL A 186 -3.03 12.78 10.83
CA VAL A 186 -3.89 11.58 10.87
C VAL A 186 -4.11 11.04 9.46
N ALA A 187 -3.64 9.83 9.20
CA ALA A 187 -4.01 9.04 8.03
C ALA A 187 -4.97 7.93 8.46
N MET A 188 -5.98 7.65 7.65
CA MET A 188 -6.97 6.60 7.90
C MET A 188 -7.28 5.85 6.61
N THR A 189 -7.61 4.58 6.71
CA THR A 189 -8.23 3.81 5.62
C THR A 189 -9.64 3.38 5.98
N PHE A 190 -10.54 3.28 4.99
CA PHE A 190 -11.84 2.65 5.19
C PHE A 190 -11.76 1.13 5.23
N SER A 191 -10.66 0.55 4.74
CA SER A 191 -10.29 -0.87 4.75
C SER A 191 -11.12 -1.79 3.87
N ASP A 192 -12.43 -1.72 3.92
CA ASP A 192 -13.32 -2.64 3.20
C ASP A 192 -14.71 -1.99 3.00
N PRO A 193 -15.36 -2.19 1.84
CA PRO A 193 -16.71 -1.69 1.59
C PRO A 193 -17.73 -2.09 2.65
N ALA A 194 -17.60 -3.29 3.24
CA ALA A 194 -18.51 -3.75 4.29
C ALA A 194 -18.40 -2.90 5.57
N MET A 195 -17.22 -2.36 5.89
CA MET A 195 -17.06 -1.47 7.03
C MET A 195 -17.87 -0.19 6.85
N VAL A 196 -17.80 0.39 5.66
CA VAL A 196 -18.58 1.59 5.34
C VAL A 196 -20.07 1.28 5.24
N GLN A 197 -20.45 0.12 4.70
CA GLN A 197 -21.84 -0.25 4.49
C GLN A 197 -22.56 -0.59 5.80
N PHE A 198 -21.93 -1.36 6.69
CA PHE A 198 -22.59 -1.90 7.90
C PHE A 198 -22.28 -1.13 9.19
N PHE A 199 -21.18 -0.35 9.19
CA PHE A 199 -20.71 0.37 10.37
C PHE A 199 -20.50 1.87 10.10
N LYS A 200 -21.26 2.44 9.18
CA LYS A 200 -21.07 3.80 8.67
C LYS A 200 -20.97 4.86 9.77
N GLU A 201 -21.87 4.81 10.77
CA GLU A 201 -21.86 5.74 11.90
C GLU A 201 -20.53 5.65 12.67
N GLY A 202 -20.06 4.42 12.96
CA GLY A 202 -18.78 4.21 13.63
C GLY A 202 -17.58 4.68 12.80
N VAL A 203 -17.61 4.48 11.47
CA VAL A 203 -16.59 5.03 10.57
C VAL A 203 -16.59 6.56 10.60
N GLN A 204 -17.77 7.20 10.62
CA GLN A 204 -17.90 8.66 10.77
C GLN A 204 -17.38 9.16 12.13
N GLU A 205 -17.63 8.42 13.22
CA GLU A 205 -17.07 8.72 14.54
C GLU A 205 -15.53 8.65 14.52
N MET A 206 -14.95 7.63 13.86
CA MET A 206 -13.50 7.49 13.74
C MET A 206 -12.88 8.62 12.88
N VAL A 207 -13.54 9.04 11.83
CA VAL A 207 -13.14 10.20 11.01
C VAL A 207 -13.27 11.50 11.81
N GLY A 208 -14.34 11.66 12.60
CA GLY A 208 -14.61 12.86 13.40
C GLY A 208 -14.73 14.13 12.56
N ASP A 209 -14.06 15.19 13.00
CA ASP A 209 -14.06 16.49 12.27
C ASP A 209 -13.20 16.47 11.00
N GLY A 210 -12.57 15.34 10.70
CA GLY A 210 -11.76 15.12 9.50
C GLY A 210 -10.38 14.54 9.80
N VAL A 211 -9.75 14.02 8.73
CA VAL A 211 -8.40 13.46 8.75
C VAL A 211 -7.49 14.19 7.76
N ASP A 212 -6.17 14.10 7.98
CA ASP A 212 -5.21 14.72 7.06
C ASP A 212 -5.07 13.96 5.75
N LEU A 213 -5.17 12.63 5.80
CA LEU A 213 -5.05 11.75 4.64
C LEU A 213 -6.00 10.57 4.73
N LEU A 214 -6.84 10.38 3.73
CA LEU A 214 -7.76 9.24 3.65
C LEU A 214 -7.37 8.30 2.50
N PHE A 215 -7.35 7.02 2.79
CA PHE A 215 -7.25 5.95 1.80
C PHE A 215 -8.58 5.23 1.67
N CYS A 216 -9.04 5.03 0.44
CA CYS A 216 -10.22 4.21 0.14
C CYS A 216 -10.17 3.70 -1.30
N ASN A 217 -11.05 2.75 -1.64
CA ASN A 217 -11.31 2.40 -3.01
C ASN A 217 -12.56 3.13 -3.56
N GLU A 218 -12.82 3.01 -4.86
CA GLU A 218 -13.97 3.64 -5.53
C GLU A 218 -15.30 3.28 -4.86
N GLN A 219 -15.48 2.00 -4.49
CA GLN A 219 -16.71 1.50 -3.88
C GLN A 219 -16.89 2.05 -2.46
N GLU A 220 -15.85 2.07 -1.66
CA GLU A 220 -15.86 2.64 -0.31
C GLU A 220 -16.21 4.13 -0.33
N ALA A 221 -15.59 4.89 -1.25
CA ALA A 221 -15.90 6.32 -1.43
C ALA A 221 -17.38 6.55 -1.77
N LYS A 222 -17.93 5.77 -2.69
CA LYS A 222 -19.34 5.84 -3.11
C LYS A 222 -20.29 5.47 -1.96
N LEU A 223 -19.99 4.40 -1.22
CA LEU A 223 -20.78 3.99 -0.05
C LEU A 223 -20.76 5.04 1.05
N PHE A 224 -19.59 5.64 1.31
CA PHE A 224 -19.48 6.70 2.31
C PHE A 224 -20.32 7.93 1.95
N ALA A 225 -20.37 8.27 0.67
CA ALA A 225 -21.09 9.42 0.14
C ALA A 225 -22.58 9.15 -0.20
N ASP A 226 -23.07 7.91 -0.04
CA ASP A 226 -24.41 7.47 -0.47
C ASP A 226 -24.72 7.78 -1.94
N THR A 227 -23.77 7.50 -2.84
CA THR A 227 -23.90 7.80 -4.27
C THR A 227 -23.25 6.73 -5.14
N ASP A 228 -23.72 6.57 -6.38
CA ASP A 228 -23.05 5.74 -7.39
C ASP A 228 -22.10 6.55 -8.29
N ASP A 229 -22.08 7.88 -8.13
CA ASP A 229 -21.27 8.78 -8.93
C ASP A 229 -19.94 9.09 -8.23
N LEU A 230 -18.82 8.83 -8.93
CA LEU A 230 -17.50 9.02 -8.36
C LEU A 230 -17.14 10.49 -8.10
N GLU A 231 -17.57 11.41 -8.97
CA GLU A 231 -17.29 12.85 -8.79
C GLU A 231 -17.99 13.37 -7.53
N THR A 232 -19.25 12.99 -7.33
CA THR A 232 -20.03 13.31 -6.12
C THR A 232 -19.36 12.69 -4.86
N ALA A 233 -18.85 11.47 -4.95
CA ALA A 233 -18.13 10.82 -3.86
C ALA A 233 -16.83 11.57 -3.52
N ILE A 234 -16.06 12.00 -4.51
CA ILE A 234 -14.85 12.81 -4.33
C ILE A 234 -15.17 14.10 -3.56
N GLU A 235 -16.22 14.81 -3.94
CA GLU A 235 -16.63 16.05 -3.25
C GLU A 235 -17.12 15.79 -1.81
N ALA A 236 -17.67 14.62 -1.53
CA ALA A 236 -17.99 14.22 -0.16
C ALA A 236 -16.73 13.91 0.66
N ILE A 237 -15.76 13.21 0.09
CA ILE A 237 -14.48 12.89 0.74
C ILE A 237 -13.68 14.18 1.05
N LYS A 238 -13.66 15.17 0.16
CA LYS A 238 -13.02 16.47 0.41
C LYS A 238 -13.54 17.21 1.64
N LYS A 239 -14.74 16.88 2.11
CA LYS A 239 -15.33 17.51 3.32
C LYS A 239 -14.78 16.90 4.61
N VAL A 240 -14.23 15.68 4.55
CA VAL A 240 -13.79 14.90 5.71
C VAL A 240 -12.31 14.53 5.67
N ALA A 241 -11.61 14.87 4.59
CA ALA A 241 -10.18 14.63 4.46
C ALA A 241 -9.50 15.82 3.75
N ASN A 242 -8.40 16.30 4.33
CA ASN A 242 -7.60 17.38 3.74
C ASN A 242 -6.95 16.91 2.42
N THR A 243 -6.48 15.67 2.41
CA THR A 243 -5.89 14.99 1.26
C THR A 243 -6.42 13.54 1.21
N PHE A 244 -6.37 12.90 0.04
CA PHE A 244 -6.80 11.50 -0.07
C PHE A 244 -6.17 10.78 -1.26
N ALA A 245 -6.21 9.46 -1.22
CA ALA A 245 -5.95 8.61 -2.37
C ALA A 245 -7.10 7.59 -2.54
N ILE A 246 -7.71 7.56 -3.72
CA ILE A 246 -8.80 6.65 -4.09
C ILE A 246 -8.28 5.67 -5.12
N THR A 247 -8.23 4.38 -4.80
CA THR A 247 -7.86 3.33 -5.74
C THR A 247 -9.03 2.96 -6.64
N LEU A 248 -8.75 2.78 -7.94
CA LEU A 248 -9.74 2.47 -8.98
C LEU A 248 -9.52 1.07 -9.59
N GLY A 249 -8.85 0.19 -8.86
CA GLY A 249 -8.47 -1.15 -9.32
C GLY A 249 -7.63 -1.08 -10.61
N PRO A 250 -8.01 -1.81 -11.67
CA PRO A 250 -7.24 -1.85 -12.92
C PRO A 250 -7.19 -0.51 -13.67
N LYS A 251 -7.96 0.50 -13.24
CA LYS A 251 -7.95 1.85 -13.82
C LYS A 251 -6.88 2.77 -13.20
N GLY A 252 -6.18 2.32 -12.14
CA GLY A 252 -5.18 3.12 -11.44
C GLY A 252 -5.70 3.74 -10.16
N ALA A 253 -5.41 5.01 -9.90
CA ALA A 253 -5.84 5.70 -8.69
C ALA A 253 -5.97 7.21 -8.92
N LEU A 254 -6.66 7.89 -8.00
CA LEU A 254 -6.71 9.34 -7.88
C LEU A 254 -6.03 9.75 -6.57
N ALA A 255 -5.21 10.80 -6.60
CA ALA A 255 -4.58 11.35 -5.40
C ALA A 255 -4.82 12.86 -5.34
N TRP A 256 -5.47 13.33 -4.28
CA TRP A 256 -5.75 14.74 -4.00
C TRP A 256 -4.76 15.27 -2.97
N ASP A 257 -3.98 16.28 -3.33
CA ASP A 257 -2.95 16.85 -2.45
C ASP A 257 -3.42 18.07 -1.64
N GLY A 258 -4.71 18.41 -1.75
CA GLY A 258 -5.33 19.58 -1.12
C GLY A 258 -5.59 20.73 -2.11
N ASP A 259 -4.98 20.68 -3.29
CA ASP A 259 -5.11 21.70 -4.36
C ASP A 259 -5.38 21.03 -5.72
N THR A 260 -4.62 20.00 -6.05
CA THR A 260 -4.64 19.33 -7.36
C THR A 260 -5.04 17.85 -7.24
N LEU A 261 -5.93 17.38 -8.10
CA LEU A 261 -6.27 15.97 -8.25
C LEU A 261 -5.37 15.34 -9.30
N HIS A 262 -4.48 14.45 -8.85
CA HIS A 262 -3.54 13.72 -9.70
C HIS A 262 -4.14 12.39 -10.15
N GLU A 263 -4.20 12.16 -11.45
CA GLU A 263 -4.53 10.86 -12.03
C GLU A 263 -3.29 9.97 -12.06
N ILE A 264 -3.37 8.82 -11.41
CA ILE A 264 -2.28 7.84 -11.32
C ILE A 264 -2.57 6.69 -12.26
N ALA A 265 -1.72 6.54 -13.27
CA ALA A 265 -1.86 5.49 -14.25
C ALA A 265 -1.73 4.08 -13.61
N PRO A 266 -2.50 3.09 -14.07
CA PRO A 266 -2.36 1.71 -13.62
C PRO A 266 -1.05 1.09 -14.11
N ASN A 267 -0.57 0.11 -13.37
CA ASN A 267 0.49 -0.80 -13.83
C ASN A 267 -0.17 -2.10 -14.28
N SER A 268 -0.04 -2.43 -15.56
CA SER A 268 -0.65 -3.65 -16.13
C SER A 268 0.08 -4.90 -15.63
N VAL A 269 -0.64 -5.77 -14.94
CA VAL A 269 -0.17 -7.07 -14.45
C VAL A 269 -1.23 -8.13 -14.67
N THR A 270 -0.82 -9.40 -14.65
CA THR A 270 -1.76 -10.51 -14.54
C THR A 270 -2.12 -10.64 -13.07
N ALA A 271 -3.39 -10.45 -12.74
CA ALA A 271 -3.86 -10.59 -11.37
C ALA A 271 -3.82 -12.06 -10.95
N VAL A 272 -3.20 -12.32 -9.79
CA VAL A 272 -3.13 -13.62 -9.12
C VAL A 272 -3.91 -13.56 -7.82
N ASP A 273 -3.73 -12.45 -7.05
CA ASP A 273 -4.34 -12.27 -5.75
C ASP A 273 -4.44 -10.77 -5.44
N SER A 274 -5.64 -10.28 -5.16
CA SER A 274 -5.87 -8.87 -4.86
C SER A 274 -5.73 -8.50 -3.38
N ASN A 275 -5.53 -9.50 -2.51
CA ASN A 275 -5.39 -9.27 -1.06
C ASN A 275 -4.15 -8.41 -0.77
N GLY A 276 -4.29 -7.43 0.14
CA GLY A 276 -3.20 -6.53 0.52
C GLY A 276 -2.83 -5.46 -0.50
N ALA A 277 -3.51 -5.41 -1.66
CA ALA A 277 -3.24 -4.40 -2.69
C ALA A 277 -3.44 -2.96 -2.16
N GLY A 278 -4.52 -2.74 -1.40
CA GLY A 278 -4.80 -1.47 -0.74
C GLY A 278 -3.81 -1.14 0.37
N ASP A 279 -3.43 -2.16 1.15
CA ASP A 279 -2.46 -2.01 2.24
C ASP A 279 -1.09 -1.60 1.71
N MET A 280 -0.63 -2.28 0.66
CA MET A 280 0.64 -1.96 -0.01
C MET A 280 0.59 -0.58 -0.67
N PHE A 281 -0.55 -0.21 -1.28
CA PHE A 281 -0.75 1.13 -1.82
C PHE A 281 -0.55 2.18 -0.72
N ALA A 282 -1.24 2.04 0.41
CA ALA A 282 -1.14 2.98 1.51
C ALA A 282 0.28 3.02 2.12
N GLY A 283 0.92 1.87 2.32
CA GLY A 283 2.28 1.77 2.86
C GLY A 283 3.33 2.45 1.98
N ALA A 284 3.30 2.21 0.67
CA ALA A 284 4.18 2.83 -0.31
C ALA A 284 3.93 4.34 -0.44
N PHE A 285 2.67 4.75 -0.40
CA PHE A 285 2.27 6.16 -0.46
C PHE A 285 2.77 6.92 0.76
N LEU A 286 2.51 6.41 1.97
CA LEU A 286 2.97 6.98 3.23
C LEU A 286 4.50 7.06 3.29
N TYR A 287 5.21 6.00 2.86
CA TYR A 287 6.66 6.05 2.74
C TYR A 287 7.11 7.23 1.88
N ALA A 288 6.53 7.40 0.71
CA ALA A 288 6.95 8.44 -0.23
C ALA A 288 6.72 9.85 0.34
N ILE A 289 5.52 10.15 0.86
CA ILE A 289 5.22 11.49 1.39
C ILE A 289 6.05 11.85 2.64
N THR A 290 6.34 10.89 3.51
CA THR A 290 7.20 11.09 4.69
C THR A 290 8.69 11.21 4.33
N HIS A 291 9.06 10.93 3.06
CA HIS A 291 10.40 11.13 2.53
C HIS A 291 10.48 12.31 1.55
N GLY A 292 9.46 13.20 1.56
CA GLY A 292 9.46 14.46 0.85
C GLY A 292 9.09 14.38 -0.63
N TYR A 293 8.53 13.25 -1.09
CA TYR A 293 8.00 13.13 -2.44
C TYR A 293 6.58 13.70 -2.52
N ASP A 294 6.23 14.27 -3.69
CA ASP A 294 4.90 14.78 -3.96
C ASP A 294 3.86 13.65 -4.13
N PHE A 295 2.59 14.01 -4.10
CA PHE A 295 1.47 13.06 -4.21
C PHE A 295 1.43 12.30 -5.54
N ALA A 296 1.87 12.93 -6.63
CA ALA A 296 1.95 12.28 -7.92
C ALA A 296 3.05 11.19 -7.93
N ALA A 297 4.21 11.46 -7.33
CA ALA A 297 5.29 10.47 -7.18
C ALA A 297 4.90 9.37 -6.19
N ALA A 298 4.29 9.73 -5.07
CA ALA A 298 3.77 8.80 -4.09
C ALA A 298 2.73 7.84 -4.70
N GLY A 299 1.78 8.37 -5.47
CA GLY A 299 0.79 7.58 -6.19
C GLY A 299 1.42 6.63 -7.22
N ARG A 300 2.45 7.05 -7.96
CA ARG A 300 3.16 6.17 -8.89
C ARG A 300 3.85 5.00 -8.17
N LEU A 301 4.55 5.27 -7.07
CA LEU A 301 5.17 4.21 -6.27
C LEU A 301 4.11 3.26 -5.71
N ALA A 302 3.05 3.81 -5.13
CA ALA A 302 1.94 3.05 -4.56
C ALA A 302 1.26 2.14 -5.59
N SER A 303 0.97 2.67 -6.79
CA SER A 303 0.39 1.91 -7.90
C SER A 303 1.32 0.79 -8.38
N ALA A 304 2.63 1.03 -8.48
CA ALA A 304 3.60 0.02 -8.88
C ALA A 304 3.74 -1.09 -7.82
N ALA A 305 3.80 -0.72 -6.55
CA ALA A 305 3.91 -1.67 -5.44
C ALA A 305 2.64 -2.52 -5.30
N SER A 306 1.46 -1.90 -5.40
CA SER A 306 0.17 -2.58 -5.38
C SER A 306 0.04 -3.59 -6.54
N ALA A 307 0.42 -3.19 -7.75
CA ALA A 307 0.42 -4.09 -8.91
C ALA A 307 1.36 -5.29 -8.73
N GLN A 308 2.51 -5.10 -8.09
CA GLN A 308 3.45 -6.18 -7.79
C GLN A 308 2.84 -7.16 -6.76
N VAL A 309 2.14 -6.67 -5.70
CA VAL A 309 1.40 -7.54 -4.77
C VAL A 309 0.35 -8.34 -5.50
N VAL A 310 -0.48 -7.69 -6.33
CA VAL A 310 -1.55 -8.36 -7.09
C VAL A 310 -1.04 -9.45 -8.02
N SER A 311 0.23 -9.41 -8.45
CA SER A 311 0.84 -10.40 -9.35
C SER A 311 1.35 -11.67 -8.68
N GLN A 312 1.21 -11.79 -7.36
CA GLN A 312 1.68 -12.95 -6.59
C GLN A 312 0.70 -13.32 -5.47
N PHE A 313 0.87 -14.48 -4.86
CA PHE A 313 0.08 -14.87 -3.70
C PHE A 313 0.55 -14.17 -2.43
N GLY A 314 -0.42 -13.79 -1.60
CA GLY A 314 -0.22 -13.21 -0.27
C GLY A 314 -0.32 -11.67 -0.27
N PRO A 315 -0.63 -11.10 0.90
CA PRO A 315 -0.96 -9.68 1.03
C PRO A 315 0.27 -8.76 1.03
N ARG A 316 1.49 -9.32 1.00
CA ARG A 316 2.74 -8.55 1.13
C ARG A 316 3.81 -9.00 0.15
N LEU A 317 4.66 -8.05 -0.23
CA LEU A 317 5.92 -8.31 -0.93
C LEU A 317 6.99 -8.75 0.06
N GLU A 318 7.95 -9.58 -0.39
CA GLU A 318 9.17 -9.85 0.35
C GLU A 318 10.06 -8.59 0.40
N ALA A 319 10.92 -8.48 1.43
CA ALA A 319 11.70 -7.27 1.68
C ALA A 319 12.53 -6.81 0.46
N GLU A 320 13.14 -7.77 -0.26
CA GLU A 320 14.00 -7.51 -1.40
C GLU A 320 13.27 -6.94 -2.62
N GLN A 321 11.95 -7.12 -2.70
CA GLN A 321 11.12 -6.64 -3.80
C GLN A 321 10.85 -5.13 -3.72
N HIS A 322 11.05 -4.49 -2.54
CA HIS A 322 10.73 -3.08 -2.32
C HIS A 322 11.78 -2.13 -2.92
N ALA A 323 13.07 -2.44 -2.79
CA ALA A 323 14.14 -1.55 -3.24
C ALA A 323 14.06 -1.23 -4.74
N PRO A 324 13.83 -2.20 -5.66
CA PRO A 324 13.69 -1.92 -7.09
C PRO A 324 12.49 -1.03 -7.44
N LEU A 325 11.41 -1.09 -6.66
CA LEU A 325 10.22 -0.28 -6.91
C LEU A 325 10.46 1.21 -6.67
N LYS A 326 11.41 1.58 -5.78
CA LYS A 326 11.75 2.99 -5.51
C LYS A 326 12.28 3.73 -6.74
N ASP A 327 12.78 3.04 -7.74
CA ASP A 327 13.23 3.67 -9.00
C ASP A 327 12.11 4.46 -9.69
N VAL A 328 10.84 4.12 -9.44
CA VAL A 328 9.67 4.83 -9.97
C VAL A 328 9.58 6.27 -9.44
N LEU A 329 10.06 6.54 -8.22
CA LEU A 329 10.08 7.88 -7.62
C LEU A 329 10.96 8.87 -8.41
N PHE A 330 12.03 8.37 -9.02
CA PHE A 330 13.01 9.17 -9.76
C PHE A 330 12.66 9.35 -11.24
N SER A 331 11.54 8.77 -11.72
CA SER A 331 11.17 8.77 -13.13
C SER A 331 9.88 9.54 -13.38
N PRO A 332 9.91 10.87 -13.62
CA PRO A 332 8.70 11.66 -13.90
C PRO A 332 7.97 11.26 -15.19
N ASN A 333 8.57 10.47 -16.06
CA ASN A 333 7.91 9.79 -17.20
C ASN A 333 8.83 8.67 -17.70
N LYS A 334 8.54 7.42 -17.41
CA LYS A 334 9.13 6.30 -18.14
C LYS A 334 8.58 6.29 -19.57
N MET A 335 9.23 7.01 -20.47
CA MET A 335 9.12 6.69 -21.87
C MET A 335 9.93 5.41 -22.09
N VAL A 336 9.28 4.26 -21.93
CA VAL A 336 9.88 2.96 -22.31
C VAL A 336 9.98 2.98 -23.83
N CYS A 337 11.19 3.09 -24.35
CA CYS A 337 11.41 2.80 -25.75
C CYS A 337 11.18 1.30 -25.95
N SER A 338 10.02 0.95 -26.52
CA SER A 338 9.60 -0.44 -26.77
C SER A 338 10.59 -1.22 -27.66
N CYS A 339 11.58 -0.55 -28.23
CA CYS A 339 12.56 -1.17 -29.15
C CYS A 339 13.90 -1.51 -28.49
N CYS A 340 14.25 -1.03 -27.29
CA CYS A 340 15.60 -1.26 -26.74
C CYS A 340 15.69 -1.57 -25.25
N ASN A 341 14.61 -1.63 -24.51
CA ASN A 341 14.61 -1.92 -23.05
C ASN A 341 15.64 -1.12 -22.21
N LEU A 342 16.02 0.08 -22.67
CA LEU A 342 17.02 0.91 -22.03
C LEU A 342 16.35 1.95 -21.12
N ASN A 343 16.74 1.95 -19.87
CA ASN A 343 16.31 2.91 -18.85
C ASN A 343 16.88 4.32 -19.15
N LYS A 344 16.09 5.39 -18.98
CA LYS A 344 16.52 6.79 -19.19
C LYS A 344 17.81 7.15 -18.40
N SER A 345 17.97 6.64 -17.18
CA SER A 345 19.16 6.86 -16.37
C SER A 345 20.43 6.31 -17.02
N ALA A 346 20.36 5.12 -17.62
CA ALA A 346 21.48 4.54 -18.34
C ALA A 346 21.80 5.31 -19.65
N LEU A 347 20.79 5.92 -20.28
CA LEU A 347 20.97 6.74 -21.47
C LEU A 347 21.62 8.10 -21.12
N VAL A 348 21.12 8.78 -20.08
CA VAL A 348 21.66 10.05 -19.59
C VAL A 348 23.09 9.89 -19.06
N THR A 349 23.38 8.85 -18.29
CA THR A 349 24.74 8.58 -17.80
C THR A 349 25.71 8.26 -18.95
N ARG A 350 25.27 7.56 -20.00
CA ARG A 350 26.12 7.34 -21.19
C ARG A 350 26.31 8.60 -22.02
N ILE A 351 25.33 9.48 -22.12
CA ILE A 351 25.44 10.76 -22.83
C ILE A 351 26.38 11.71 -22.08
N ILE A 352 26.29 11.79 -20.74
CA ILE A 352 27.17 12.61 -19.90
C ILE A 352 28.62 12.11 -19.99
N ASN A 353 28.85 10.79 -20.04
CA ASN A 353 30.20 10.23 -20.13
C ASN A 353 30.83 10.32 -21.54
N LEU A 354 30.05 10.67 -22.58
CA LEU A 354 30.55 10.80 -23.95
C LEU A 354 30.88 12.23 -24.37
N SER A 355 30.63 13.26 -23.57
CA SER A 355 30.57 14.62 -24.12
C SER A 355 31.39 15.72 -23.47
N TRP A 356 32.39 15.45 -22.69
CA TRP A 356 33.30 16.55 -22.26
C TRP A 356 34.44 16.85 -23.26
N GLY A 357 34.44 16.22 -24.42
CA GLY A 357 35.50 16.40 -25.44
C GLY A 357 35.21 17.32 -26.64
N SER A 358 33.94 17.61 -26.96
CA SER A 358 33.62 18.36 -28.19
C SER A 358 32.23 18.95 -28.16
N ILE A 359 32.01 20.06 -27.47
CA ILE A 359 30.81 20.89 -27.63
C ILE A 359 31.18 22.14 -28.40
N PHE A 360 30.82 22.18 -29.69
CA PHE A 360 30.78 23.43 -30.46
C PHE A 360 29.50 24.17 -30.13
N ARG A 361 29.61 25.40 -29.61
CA ARG A 361 28.49 26.33 -29.48
C ARG A 361 28.06 26.83 -30.89
N SER A 362 26.81 26.54 -31.26
CA SER A 362 26.14 27.29 -32.32
C SER A 362 25.37 28.44 -31.68
N ALA A 363 25.67 29.64 -32.08
CA ALA A 363 25.15 30.88 -31.53
C ALA A 363 23.78 31.34 -32.07
N ASN A 364 23.05 30.49 -32.79
CA ASN A 364 21.72 30.79 -33.29
C ASN A 364 20.84 29.56 -33.12
N GLY A 365 19.82 29.66 -32.28
CA GLY A 365 18.81 28.65 -31.93
C GLY A 365 18.60 27.51 -32.93
N GLY A 366 19.44 26.52 -32.93
CA GLY A 366 19.47 25.43 -33.90
C GLY A 366 19.23 24.07 -33.28
N ARG A 367 18.51 23.22 -34.00
CA ARG A 367 18.32 21.83 -33.65
C ARG A 367 19.64 21.07 -33.73
N ILE A 368 20.05 20.41 -32.64
CA ILE A 368 21.21 19.54 -32.62
C ILE A 368 20.74 18.09 -32.71
N THR A 369 21.14 17.37 -33.73
CA THR A 369 20.80 15.97 -33.91
C THR A 369 22.06 15.09 -33.77
N PHE A 370 21.97 14.05 -32.92
CA PHE A 370 23.03 13.05 -32.81
C PHE A 370 22.52 11.70 -33.35
N PRO A 371 23.24 11.08 -34.28
CA PRO A 371 22.90 9.74 -34.75
C PRO A 371 23.31 8.69 -33.70
N LEU A 372 22.38 7.98 -33.15
CA LEU A 372 22.61 6.81 -32.30
C LEU A 372 22.38 5.53 -33.10
N ARG A 373 23.39 4.65 -33.15
CA ARG A 373 23.20 3.31 -33.69
C ARG A 373 22.73 2.36 -32.60
N CYS A 374 21.52 1.86 -32.74
CA CYS A 374 21.02 0.76 -31.90
C CYS A 374 21.43 -0.58 -32.53
N ASN A 375 22.31 -1.32 -31.85
CA ASN A 375 22.60 -2.71 -32.19
C ASN A 375 21.58 -3.60 -31.43
N SER A 376 20.55 -4.06 -32.11
CA SER A 376 19.71 -5.15 -31.59
C SER A 376 20.26 -6.49 -32.12
N LYS A 377 20.47 -7.44 -31.21
CA LYS A 377 20.97 -8.80 -31.57
C LYS A 377 19.95 -9.66 -32.32
N THR A 378 18.77 -9.14 -32.68
CA THR A 378 17.67 -9.95 -33.25
C THR A 378 17.00 -9.40 -34.52
N SER A 379 17.51 -8.35 -35.15
CA SER A 379 16.93 -7.87 -36.43
C SER A 379 17.98 -7.34 -37.39
N THR A 380 17.87 -7.75 -38.66
CA THR A 380 18.74 -7.38 -39.76
C THR A 380 18.50 -5.97 -40.33
N SER A 381 17.79 -5.09 -39.66
CA SER A 381 17.56 -3.72 -40.10
C SER A 381 18.22 -2.71 -39.14
N ASN A 382 19.24 -2.00 -39.64
CA ASN A 382 19.79 -0.82 -38.97
C ASN A 382 18.76 0.32 -39.02
N ARG A 383 18.07 0.59 -37.91
CA ARG A 383 17.25 1.80 -37.80
C ARG A 383 18.04 2.92 -37.10
N LEU A 384 18.10 4.08 -37.71
CA LEU A 384 18.67 5.30 -37.12
C LEU A 384 17.62 5.95 -36.20
N CYS A 385 17.96 6.11 -34.92
CA CYS A 385 17.19 6.93 -33.98
C CYS A 385 17.83 8.31 -33.89
N ASN A 386 17.07 9.36 -34.16
CA ASN A 386 17.54 10.74 -34.01
C ASN A 386 17.03 11.30 -32.66
N LEU A 387 17.95 11.81 -31.84
CA LEU A 387 17.64 12.51 -30.60
C LEU A 387 17.47 13.99 -30.91
N LEU A 388 16.31 14.56 -30.62
CA LEU A 388 16.02 15.98 -30.80
C LEU A 388 16.05 16.67 -29.44
N PHE A 389 16.91 17.63 -29.25
CA PHE A 389 16.89 18.55 -28.12
C PHE A 389 16.20 19.83 -28.52
N LEU A 390 15.11 20.18 -27.87
CA LEU A 390 14.47 21.48 -28.02
C LEU A 390 14.94 22.39 -26.87
N THR A 391 15.71 23.40 -27.21
CA THR A 391 16.07 24.47 -26.28
C THR A 391 15.32 25.74 -26.70
N ASP A 392 14.20 26.00 -26.07
CA ASP A 392 13.59 27.34 -26.11
C ASP A 392 13.74 27.94 -24.71
N CYS A 393 14.89 28.60 -24.45
CA CYS A 393 14.96 29.56 -23.38
C CYS A 393 16.09 30.60 -23.61
N PRO A 394 15.81 31.85 -23.61
CA PRO A 394 16.81 32.89 -23.40
C PRO A 394 16.99 33.07 -21.88
N THR A 395 18.15 32.69 -21.37
CA THR A 395 18.63 32.88 -19.98
C THR A 395 18.23 31.84 -18.94
N ASN A 396 19.25 31.04 -18.54
CA ASN A 396 19.41 30.12 -17.44
C ASN A 396 19.15 28.61 -17.71
N SER A 397 20.22 27.93 -17.89
CA SER A 397 20.77 26.61 -17.62
C SER A 397 19.87 25.46 -17.12
N GLU A 398 18.68 25.18 -17.60
CA GLU A 398 17.99 23.91 -17.43
C GLU A 398 17.41 23.39 -18.76
N VAL A 399 17.65 22.10 -19.05
CA VAL A 399 17.11 21.45 -20.26
C VAL A 399 15.73 20.90 -19.93
N GLU A 400 14.69 21.57 -20.40
CA GLU A 400 13.29 21.23 -20.04
C GLU A 400 12.68 20.04 -20.79
N GLY A 401 13.30 19.45 -21.80
CA GLY A 401 12.71 18.28 -22.47
C GLY A 401 13.60 17.57 -23.48
N ILE A 402 13.55 16.24 -23.51
CA ILE A 402 14.14 15.39 -24.53
C ILE A 402 13.02 14.73 -25.32
N VAL A 403 12.89 15.04 -26.61
CA VAL A 403 11.96 14.36 -27.51
C VAL A 403 12.73 13.39 -28.40
N ILE A 404 12.36 12.11 -28.37
CA ILE A 404 12.93 11.08 -29.23
C ILE A 404 11.93 10.77 -30.36
N SER A 405 12.31 11.07 -31.58
CA SER A 405 11.54 10.68 -32.78
C SER A 405 12.24 9.54 -33.50
N VAL A 406 11.49 8.46 -33.79
CA VAL A 406 11.97 7.32 -34.58
C VAL A 406 11.35 7.45 -35.98
N LYS A 407 12.19 7.51 -37.03
CA LYS A 407 11.76 7.36 -38.42
C LYS A 407 12.16 6.01 -38.94
#